data_ddfff9f07edc9689c76e842f299233e3
#
_entry.id   ddfff9f07edc9689c76e842f299233e3
#
_cell.length_a   1.000
_cell.length_b   1.000
_cell.length_c   1.000
_cell.angle_alpha   90.00
_cell.angle_beta   90.00
_cell.angle_gamma   90.00
#
_symmetry.space_group_name_H-M   'P 1'
#
loop_
_entity.id
_entity.type
_entity.pdbx_description
1 polymer ?
#
loop_
_entity_poly.entity_id
_entity_poly.type
_entity_poly.pdbx_seq_one_letter_code
_entity_poly.pdbx_strand_id
1 'polypeptide(L)'
;MKQRTIYLAGPMEHVSVEDAKGWRDIATQLLKQADQKVLDPTRRVHDFKPKYMKRIFELDLRDIQESDLILVNLDNPTVAKHGTAMEVFYASYVLRKPVIAFKADASTIHPFFESLVTEWRSTVEKACDTIITEYID
;
A
#
# COMPACT_ATOMS: atom_id res chain seq x y z
N MET A 1 0.46 -22.46 -8.05
CA MET A 1 0.49 -21.23 -7.22
C MET A 1 -0.45 -20.22 -7.84
N LYS A 2 -1.41 -19.75 -7.09
CA LYS A 2 -2.39 -18.79 -7.60
C LYS A 2 -1.77 -17.39 -7.65
N GLN A 3 -1.93 -16.69 -8.77
CA GLN A 3 -1.51 -15.31 -8.88
C GLN A 3 -2.47 -14.40 -8.11
N ARG A 4 -1.93 -13.57 -7.25
CA ARG A 4 -2.66 -12.53 -6.52
C ARG A 4 -2.30 -11.15 -7.07
N THR A 5 -3.19 -10.21 -6.89
CA THR A 5 -2.96 -8.81 -7.23
C THR A 5 -2.81 -8.00 -5.95
N ILE A 6 -1.72 -7.28 -5.83
CA ILE A 6 -1.38 -6.50 -4.64
C ILE A 6 -1.35 -5.01 -4.98
N TYR A 7 -2.13 -4.21 -4.25
CA TYR A 7 -2.09 -2.76 -4.37
C TYR A 7 -1.09 -2.19 -3.37
N LEU A 8 -0.28 -1.23 -3.81
CA LEU A 8 0.76 -0.60 -3.00
C LEU A 8 0.29 0.76 -2.49
N ALA A 9 -0.15 0.82 -1.25
CA ALA A 9 -0.64 2.04 -0.60
C ALA A 9 0.46 2.73 0.21
N GLY A 10 0.44 4.05 0.23
CA GLY A 10 1.39 4.83 1.03
C GLY A 10 1.39 6.29 0.61
N PRO A 11 1.92 7.19 1.44
CA PRO A 11 1.94 8.61 1.13
C PRO A 11 2.67 8.92 -0.16
N MET A 12 2.11 9.78 -0.98
CA MET A 12 2.72 10.29 -2.21
C MET A 12 2.81 11.82 -2.19
N GLU A 13 1.82 12.48 -1.61
CA GLU A 13 1.82 13.94 -1.49
C GLU A 13 2.78 14.36 -0.38
N HIS A 14 3.55 15.42 -0.61
CA HIS A 14 4.53 15.97 0.33
C HIS A 14 5.68 15.02 0.68
N VAL A 15 5.92 14.02 -0.14
CA VAL A 15 7.13 13.18 -0.07
C VAL A 15 7.89 13.31 -1.38
N SER A 16 9.19 13.05 -1.34
CA SER A 16 9.99 13.07 -2.57
C SER A 16 9.55 11.93 -3.50
N VAL A 17 9.82 12.09 -4.79
CA VAL A 17 9.57 11.03 -5.76
C VAL A 17 10.34 9.76 -5.37
N GLU A 18 11.57 9.93 -4.91
CA GLU A 18 12.41 8.82 -4.46
C GLU A 18 11.79 8.09 -3.27
N ASP A 19 11.29 8.81 -2.29
CA ASP A 19 10.64 8.22 -1.12
C ASP A 19 9.32 7.54 -1.49
N ALA A 20 8.57 8.13 -2.41
CA ALA A 20 7.31 7.55 -2.86
C ALA A 20 7.53 6.27 -3.67
N LYS A 21 8.60 6.22 -4.49
CA LYS A 21 8.85 5.10 -5.41
C LYS A 21 9.80 4.04 -4.86
N GLY A 22 10.74 4.42 -4.01
CA GLY A 22 11.80 3.51 -3.59
C GLY A 22 11.28 2.20 -3.01
N TRP A 23 10.43 2.26 -2.01
CA TRP A 23 9.87 1.06 -1.41
C TRP A 23 8.93 0.32 -2.37
N ARG A 24 8.21 1.06 -3.21
CA ARG A 24 7.32 0.47 -4.21
C ARG A 24 8.09 -0.31 -5.27
N ASP A 25 9.24 0.19 -5.67
CA ASP A 25 10.10 -0.52 -6.63
C ASP A 25 10.63 -1.82 -6.03
N ILE A 26 11.05 -1.80 -4.77
CA ILE A 26 11.49 -3.01 -4.05
C ILE A 26 10.35 -4.02 -3.97
N ALA A 27 9.17 -3.59 -3.53
CA ALA A 27 8.01 -4.46 -3.41
C ALA A 27 7.61 -5.04 -4.77
N THR A 28 7.59 -4.21 -5.81
CA THR A 28 7.24 -4.65 -7.16
C THR A 28 8.21 -5.73 -7.65
N GLN A 29 9.51 -5.53 -7.45
CA GLN A 29 10.50 -6.52 -7.86
C GLN A 29 10.30 -7.84 -7.14
N LEU A 30 10.16 -7.81 -5.81
CA LEU A 30 10.00 -9.04 -5.02
C LEU A 30 8.72 -9.79 -5.35
N LEU A 31 7.62 -9.06 -5.48
CA LEU A 31 6.32 -9.68 -5.75
C LEU A 31 6.26 -10.25 -7.18
N LYS A 32 6.80 -9.55 -8.16
CA LYS A 32 6.86 -10.05 -9.55
C LYS A 32 7.77 -11.27 -9.69
N GLN A 33 8.88 -11.33 -8.95
CA GLN A 33 9.73 -12.51 -8.92
C GLN A 33 8.99 -13.73 -8.39
N ALA A 34 7.97 -13.52 -7.56
CA ALA A 34 7.10 -14.59 -7.05
C ALA A 34 5.84 -14.77 -7.90
N ASP A 35 5.84 -14.24 -9.12
CA ASP A 35 4.75 -14.34 -10.10
C ASP A 35 3.44 -13.70 -9.61
N GLN A 36 3.54 -12.61 -8.88
CA GLN A 36 2.38 -11.85 -8.42
C GLN A 36 2.18 -10.60 -9.26
N LYS A 37 0.93 -10.13 -9.35
CA LYS A 37 0.58 -8.90 -10.04
C LYS A 37 0.59 -7.73 -9.07
N VAL A 38 1.11 -6.60 -9.50
CA VAL A 38 1.24 -5.40 -8.67
C VAL A 38 0.50 -4.23 -9.31
N LEU A 39 -0.29 -3.53 -8.53
CA LEU A 39 -0.91 -2.28 -8.93
C LEU A 39 -0.27 -1.15 -8.13
N ASP A 40 0.64 -0.43 -8.78
CA ASP A 40 1.38 0.69 -8.20
C ASP A 40 0.73 2.00 -8.62
N PRO A 41 0.13 2.77 -7.69
CA PRO A 41 -0.55 4.01 -8.05
C PRO A 41 0.40 5.09 -8.58
N THR A 42 1.71 4.98 -8.34
CA THR A 42 2.68 5.94 -8.87
C THR A 42 2.84 5.84 -10.39
N ARG A 43 2.29 4.80 -11.04
CA ARG A 43 2.26 4.70 -12.51
C ARG A 43 1.35 5.74 -13.15
N ARG A 44 0.44 6.32 -12.37
CA ARG A 44 -0.44 7.40 -12.83
C ARG A 44 0.23 8.75 -12.67
N VAL A 45 -0.41 9.77 -13.21
CA VAL A 45 0.11 11.12 -13.23
C VAL A 45 0.35 11.65 -11.82
N HIS A 46 1.42 12.39 -11.69
CA HIS A 46 1.94 12.95 -10.45
C HIS A 46 1.63 14.43 -10.29
N ASP A 47 0.62 14.93 -10.99
CA ASP A 47 0.18 16.31 -10.87
C ASP A 47 -1.01 16.36 -9.90
N PHE A 48 -0.74 16.83 -8.69
CA PHE A 48 -1.73 16.91 -7.62
C PHE A 48 -2.61 18.16 -7.72
N LYS A 49 -2.87 18.64 -8.95
CA LYS A 49 -3.81 19.74 -9.13
C LYS A 49 -5.23 19.29 -8.75
N PRO A 50 -5.99 20.18 -8.07
CA PRO A 50 -7.35 19.80 -7.60
C PRO A 50 -8.27 19.24 -8.69
N LYS A 51 -8.14 19.72 -9.92
CA LYS A 51 -9.00 19.27 -11.02
C LYS A 51 -8.80 17.79 -11.38
N TYR A 52 -7.66 17.19 -11.03
CA TYR A 52 -7.38 15.79 -11.32
C TYR A 52 -7.59 14.87 -10.12
N MET A 53 -7.69 15.43 -8.92
CA MET A 53 -7.66 14.63 -7.70
C MET A 53 -8.84 13.68 -7.59
N LYS A 54 -10.04 14.12 -7.98
CA LYS A 54 -11.21 13.25 -7.96
C LYS A 54 -11.01 12.03 -8.84
N ARG A 55 -10.48 12.23 -10.04
CA ARG A 55 -10.24 11.13 -10.98
C ARG A 55 -9.17 10.17 -10.48
N ILE A 56 -8.09 10.72 -9.94
CA ILE A 56 -7.01 9.91 -9.35
C ILE A 56 -7.54 9.08 -8.19
N PHE A 57 -8.31 9.69 -7.31
CA PHE A 57 -8.92 9.01 -6.18
C PHE A 57 -9.81 7.85 -6.64
N GLU A 58 -10.67 8.08 -7.62
CA GLU A 58 -11.56 7.04 -8.16
C GLU A 58 -10.78 5.88 -8.79
N LEU A 59 -9.70 6.18 -9.51
CA LEU A 59 -8.84 5.16 -10.11
C LEU A 59 -8.10 4.35 -9.05
N ASP A 60 -7.63 4.99 -7.99
CA ASP A 60 -6.98 4.30 -6.89
C ASP A 60 -7.96 3.37 -6.17
N LEU A 61 -9.18 3.82 -5.92
CA LEU A 61 -10.21 2.97 -5.33
C LEU A 61 -10.55 1.78 -6.22
N ARG A 62 -10.58 1.97 -7.54
CA ARG A 62 -10.79 0.88 -8.49
C ARG A 62 -9.66 -0.15 -8.42
N ASP A 63 -8.43 0.31 -8.33
CA ASP A 63 -7.29 -0.59 -8.16
C ASP A 63 -7.41 -1.42 -6.89
N ILE A 64 -7.85 -0.79 -5.80
CA ILE A 64 -8.06 -1.49 -4.54
C ILE A 64 -9.17 -2.54 -4.70
N GLN A 65 -10.26 -2.21 -5.38
CA GLN A 65 -11.34 -3.16 -5.66
C GLN A 65 -10.85 -4.37 -6.45
N GLU A 66 -9.95 -4.17 -7.39
CA GLU A 66 -9.40 -5.22 -8.23
C GLU A 66 -8.29 -6.02 -7.56
N SER A 67 -7.76 -5.53 -6.45
CA SER A 67 -6.68 -6.20 -5.72
C SER A 67 -7.21 -7.29 -4.80
N ASP A 68 -6.37 -8.27 -4.52
CA ASP A 68 -6.67 -9.31 -3.54
C ASP A 68 -6.26 -8.88 -2.12
N LEU A 69 -5.23 -8.08 -2.02
CA LEU A 69 -4.73 -7.56 -0.75
C LEU A 69 -3.96 -6.26 -0.96
N ILE A 70 -3.69 -5.58 0.15
CA ILE A 70 -3.02 -4.29 0.15
C ILE A 70 -1.71 -4.41 0.93
N LEU A 71 -0.63 -3.88 0.35
CA LEU A 71 0.63 -3.66 1.05
C LEU A 71 0.74 -2.16 1.32
N VAL A 72 0.90 -1.77 2.57
CA VAL A 72 0.92 -0.35 2.93
C VAL A 72 2.20 0.05 3.67
N ASN A 73 2.79 1.15 3.23
CA ASN A 73 3.91 1.79 3.91
C ASN A 73 3.39 2.76 4.97
N LEU A 74 3.58 2.43 6.24
CA LEU A 74 3.24 3.28 7.37
C LEU A 74 4.48 3.81 8.11
N ASP A 75 5.63 3.74 7.47
CA ASP A 75 6.83 4.43 7.95
C ASP A 75 6.68 5.94 7.84
N ASN A 76 7.65 6.67 8.35
CA ASN A 76 7.71 8.13 8.30
C ASN A 76 6.55 8.79 9.07
N PRO A 77 6.65 8.81 10.40
CA PRO A 77 5.56 9.32 11.25
C PRO A 77 5.29 10.81 11.10
N THR A 78 6.21 11.57 10.48
CA THR A 78 6.06 13.00 10.29
C THR A 78 5.25 13.37 9.04
N VAL A 79 4.97 12.41 8.17
CA VAL A 79 4.21 12.63 6.94
C VAL A 79 2.72 12.36 7.18
N ALA A 80 1.88 13.29 6.74
CA ALA A 80 0.43 13.11 6.81
C ALA A 80 0.00 11.94 5.92
N LYS A 81 -0.92 11.11 6.43
CA LYS A 81 -1.34 9.88 5.77
C LYS A 81 -2.85 9.85 5.51
N HIS A 82 -3.45 11.01 5.21
CA HIS A 82 -4.90 11.09 5.04
C HIS A 82 -5.40 10.19 3.91
N GLY A 83 -4.80 10.29 2.73
CA GLY A 83 -5.18 9.45 1.59
C GLY A 83 -4.92 7.98 1.86
N THR A 84 -3.77 7.67 2.44
CA THR A 84 -3.42 6.30 2.82
C THR A 84 -4.43 5.73 3.82
N ALA A 85 -4.84 6.52 4.81
CA ALA A 85 -5.83 6.10 5.79
C ALA A 85 -7.16 5.76 5.14
N MET A 86 -7.62 6.59 4.19
CA MET A 86 -8.86 6.34 3.45
C MET A 86 -8.78 5.04 2.64
N GLU A 87 -7.67 4.80 1.97
CA GLU A 87 -7.45 3.59 1.18
C GLU A 87 -7.41 2.34 2.06
N VAL A 88 -6.70 2.41 3.18
CA VAL A 88 -6.60 1.29 4.13
C VAL A 88 -7.97 0.99 4.75
N PHE A 89 -8.70 2.02 5.13
CA PHE A 89 -10.07 1.85 5.65
C PHE A 89 -10.96 1.15 4.63
N TYR A 90 -10.93 1.63 3.40
CA TYR A 90 -11.75 1.05 2.32
C TYR A 90 -11.41 -0.42 2.10
N ALA A 91 -10.14 -0.73 1.96
CA ALA A 91 -9.69 -2.11 1.74
C ALA A 91 -10.05 -3.05 2.89
N SER A 92 -9.75 -2.63 4.11
CA SER A 92 -9.89 -3.47 5.30
C SER A 92 -11.33 -3.57 5.77
N TYR A 93 -11.99 -2.44 5.98
CA TYR A 93 -13.30 -2.41 6.63
C TYR A 93 -14.45 -2.58 5.64
N VAL A 94 -14.36 -1.96 4.48
CA VAL A 94 -15.44 -2.02 3.48
C VAL A 94 -15.33 -3.28 2.63
N LEU A 95 -14.16 -3.54 2.06
CA LEU A 95 -13.95 -4.67 1.15
C LEU A 95 -13.49 -5.95 1.83
N ARG A 96 -13.15 -5.89 3.12
CA ARG A 96 -12.70 -7.04 3.92
C ARG A 96 -11.49 -7.76 3.32
N LYS A 97 -10.56 -6.99 2.78
CA LYS A 97 -9.33 -7.54 2.22
C LYS A 97 -8.21 -7.47 3.24
N PRO A 98 -7.25 -8.41 3.20
CA PRO A 98 -6.07 -8.32 4.06
C PRO A 98 -5.27 -7.06 3.79
N VAL A 99 -4.77 -6.45 4.85
CA VAL A 99 -3.88 -5.30 4.80
C VAL A 99 -2.59 -5.67 5.52
N ILE A 100 -1.50 -5.75 4.77
CA ILE A 100 -0.18 -6.04 5.32
C ILE A 100 0.57 -4.72 5.37
N ALA A 101 0.96 -4.31 6.56
CA ALA A 101 1.63 -3.02 6.77
C ALA A 101 3.07 -3.21 7.22
N PHE A 102 3.93 -2.27 6.85
CA PHE A 102 5.26 -2.22 7.43
C PHE A 102 5.56 -0.84 7.99
N LYS A 103 6.26 -0.84 9.12
CA LYS A 103 6.82 0.36 9.75
C LYS A 103 7.98 -0.07 10.64
N ALA A 104 8.97 0.80 10.80
CA ALA A 104 10.01 0.57 11.81
C ALA A 104 9.39 0.53 13.20
N ASP A 105 9.97 -0.28 14.10
CA ASP A 105 9.41 -0.48 15.45
C ASP A 105 9.23 0.82 16.23
N ALA A 106 10.12 1.80 15.99
CA ALA A 106 10.07 3.10 16.67
C ALA A 106 9.06 4.07 16.05
N SER A 107 8.45 3.73 14.92
CA SER A 107 7.47 4.59 14.26
C SER A 107 6.17 4.62 15.03
N THR A 108 5.63 5.83 15.24
CA THR A 108 4.30 5.99 15.84
C THR A 108 3.27 6.16 14.73
N ILE A 109 2.08 5.62 14.97
CA ILE A 109 0.99 5.68 13.99
C ILE A 109 -0.33 5.88 14.75
N HIS A 110 -1.31 6.49 14.09
CA HIS A 110 -2.62 6.67 14.70
C HIS A 110 -3.22 5.31 15.07
N PRO A 111 -3.78 5.18 16.29
CA PRO A 111 -4.25 3.89 16.82
C PRO A 111 -5.30 3.19 15.94
N PHE A 112 -6.08 3.94 15.16
CA PHE A 112 -7.08 3.31 14.30
C PHE A 112 -6.48 2.40 13.24
N PHE A 113 -5.23 2.63 12.83
CA PHE A 113 -4.56 1.72 11.91
C PHE A 113 -4.42 0.31 12.48
N GLU A 114 -4.26 0.18 13.79
CA GLU A 114 -4.15 -1.15 14.43
C GLU A 114 -5.42 -1.97 14.22
N SER A 115 -6.58 -1.32 14.15
CA SER A 115 -7.85 -2.00 13.89
C SER A 115 -8.04 -2.38 12.43
N LEU A 116 -7.29 -1.76 11.52
CA LEU A 116 -7.45 -1.95 10.08
C LEU A 116 -6.38 -2.85 9.46
N VAL A 117 -5.23 -2.99 10.11
CA VAL A 117 -4.10 -3.75 9.59
C VAL A 117 -4.21 -5.20 10.05
N THR A 118 -4.05 -6.12 9.11
CA THR A 118 -4.08 -7.55 9.39
C THR A 118 -2.78 -8.02 10.02
N GLU A 119 -1.64 -7.61 9.46
CA GLU A 119 -0.32 -7.99 9.95
C GLU A 119 0.68 -6.86 9.80
N TRP A 120 1.57 -6.74 10.78
CA TRP A 120 2.63 -5.73 10.83
C TRP A 120 3.99 -6.36 10.63
N ARG A 121 4.85 -5.72 9.86
CA ARG A 121 6.26 -6.09 9.70
C ARG A 121 7.12 -4.85 9.84
N SER A 122 8.41 -5.04 10.03
CA SER A 122 9.33 -3.92 10.25
C SER A 122 9.93 -3.35 8.97
N THR A 123 9.88 -4.09 7.87
CA THR A 123 10.43 -3.66 6.58
C THR A 123 9.55 -4.10 5.43
N VAL A 124 9.73 -3.45 4.27
CA VAL A 124 9.02 -3.83 3.05
C VAL A 124 9.38 -5.25 2.63
N GLU A 125 10.62 -5.64 2.79
CA GLU A 125 11.09 -7.00 2.43
C GLU A 125 10.38 -8.05 3.27
N LYS A 126 10.27 -7.84 4.58
CA LYS A 126 9.57 -8.77 5.47
C LYS A 126 8.07 -8.82 5.16
N ALA A 127 7.47 -7.69 4.83
CA ALA A 127 6.07 -7.65 4.45
C ALA A 127 5.82 -8.41 3.16
N CYS A 128 6.67 -8.24 2.15
CA CYS A 128 6.59 -9.00 0.89
C CYS A 128 6.77 -10.50 1.14
N ASP A 129 7.72 -10.89 1.99
CA ASP A 129 7.92 -12.28 2.34
C ASP A 129 6.67 -12.89 2.97
N THR A 130 6.02 -12.16 3.86
CA THR A 130 4.75 -12.58 4.47
C THR A 130 3.67 -12.81 3.40
N ILE A 131 3.56 -11.88 2.45
CA ILE A 131 2.58 -12.01 1.37
C ILE A 131 2.87 -13.27 0.56
N ILE A 132 4.12 -13.48 0.17
CA ILE A 132 4.54 -14.60 -0.67
C ILE A 132 4.34 -15.94 0.04
N THR A 133 4.61 -16.01 1.34
CA THR A 133 4.54 -17.27 2.08
C THR A 133 3.17 -17.60 2.65
N GLU A 134 2.35 -16.58 2.96
CA GLU A 134 1.11 -16.79 3.70
C GLU A 134 -0.15 -16.49 2.89
N TYR A 135 -0.05 -15.70 1.83
CA TYR A 135 -1.23 -15.22 1.08
C TYR A 135 -1.27 -15.71 -0.36
N ILE A 136 -0.35 -16.54 -0.76
CA ILE A 136 -0.30 -17.13 -2.11
C ILE A 136 -0.57 -18.64 -1.99
N ASP A 137 -1.69 -19.03 -2.46
CA ASP A 137 -2.06 -20.45 -2.51
C ASP A 137 -2.16 -20.95 -3.94
#